data_d1fc625bf475c21dd60949dc7e623a7d
#
_entry.id   d1fc625bf475c21dd60949dc7e623a7d
#
_cell.length_a   1.000
_cell.length_b   1.000
_cell.length_c   1.000
_cell.angle_alpha   90.00
_cell.angle_beta   90.00
_cell.angle_gamma   90.00
#
_symmetry.space_group_name_H-M   'P 1'
#
loop_
_entity.id
_entity.type
_entity.pdbx_description
1 polymer ?
#
loop_
_entity_poly.entity_id
_entity_poly.type
_entity_poly.pdbx_seq_one_letter_code
_entity_poly.pdbx_strand_id
1 'polypeptide(L)'
;GLLSNGVFHVGKLGERIVVGTYGGGMSLLDPKTQQWETYNIPEGLGDAFVYDVLKAKNGDVWIATWSGVNRVRGGDLKDRSKWELHTVGSTQGGLPNDWVYGLAEGRNGEVWLATEGGLAQFNNGKWQNWNHAKGLGAPYERVKDHIQYKNDPSKVSQHHAKQKQEMGLEKVDVAYNPNYIVSLAVDAQGIVWAGTWGGGLSRFDGKAWTQYTVTEGLPGNHVFMLHLDPKGLLWVGTNNGLAKMKDGKFEILTTQDGLFNNAVFSMTTARDGTLWVGSFGGVARIKRS
;
A
#
# COMPACT_ATOMS: atom_id res chain seq x y z
N GLY A 1 -7.88 12.64 -21.19
CA GLY A 1 -8.17 12.82 -19.77
C GLY A 1 -8.32 11.49 -19.05
N LEU A 2 -8.67 11.53 -17.77
CA LEU A 2 -8.95 10.33 -16.98
C LEU A 2 -10.26 9.66 -17.41
N LEU A 3 -10.28 8.33 -17.42
CA LEU A 3 -11.49 7.55 -17.71
C LEU A 3 -12.38 7.33 -16.46
N SER A 4 -11.88 7.65 -15.29
CA SER A 4 -12.61 7.59 -14.01
C SER A 4 -12.18 8.74 -13.10
N ASN A 5 -13.11 9.27 -12.30
CA ASN A 5 -12.85 10.32 -11.32
C ASN A 5 -12.37 9.75 -9.96
N GLY A 6 -12.51 8.44 -9.74
CA GLY A 6 -11.95 7.79 -8.55
C GLY A 6 -10.44 7.56 -8.74
N VAL A 7 -9.63 8.30 -8.02
CA VAL A 7 -8.17 8.22 -8.09
C VAL A 7 -7.64 7.54 -6.84
N PHE A 8 -6.85 6.45 -7.02
CA PHE A 8 -6.17 5.76 -5.94
C PHE A 8 -4.69 6.08 -5.84
N HIS A 9 -4.05 6.31 -6.99
CA HIS A 9 -2.62 6.52 -7.05
C HIS A 9 -2.28 7.70 -7.95
N VAL A 10 -1.37 8.54 -7.49
CA VAL A 10 -0.71 9.57 -8.30
C VAL A 10 0.79 9.47 -8.03
N GLY A 11 1.56 9.34 -9.09
CA GLY A 11 3.00 9.20 -8.98
C GLY A 11 3.74 9.69 -10.22
N LYS A 12 5.00 9.33 -10.31
CA LYS A 12 5.85 9.61 -11.47
C LYS A 12 6.28 8.31 -12.15
N LEU A 13 6.24 8.32 -13.46
CA LEU A 13 6.80 7.28 -14.31
C LEU A 13 7.74 7.95 -15.33
N GLY A 14 9.02 8.07 -14.96
CA GLY A 14 9.97 8.94 -15.65
C GLY A 14 9.57 10.42 -15.50
N GLU A 15 9.45 11.12 -16.62
CA GLU A 15 9.03 12.52 -16.66
C GLU A 15 7.49 12.69 -16.65
N ARG A 16 6.75 11.60 -16.81
CA ARG A 16 5.27 11.61 -16.87
C ARG A 16 4.65 11.44 -15.49
N ILE A 17 3.45 11.98 -15.32
CA ILE A 17 2.60 11.73 -14.16
C ILE A 17 1.75 10.50 -14.46
N VAL A 18 1.80 9.52 -13.56
CA VAL A 18 0.97 8.32 -13.63
C VAL A 18 -0.19 8.44 -12.65
N VAL A 19 -1.37 8.05 -13.10
CA VAL A 19 -2.61 8.05 -12.30
C VAL A 19 -3.26 6.69 -12.39
N GLY A 20 -3.40 6.02 -11.25
CA GLY A 20 -4.18 4.78 -11.09
C GLY A 20 -5.60 5.11 -10.64
N THR A 21 -6.59 4.50 -11.30
CA THR A 21 -7.99 4.86 -11.07
C THR A 21 -8.87 3.67 -10.70
N TYR A 22 -10.02 4.01 -10.18
CA TYR A 22 -11.12 3.10 -9.87
C TYR A 22 -11.97 2.86 -11.12
N GLY A 23 -11.69 1.78 -11.85
CA GLY A 23 -12.44 1.34 -13.03
C GLY A 23 -12.06 1.99 -14.35
N GLY A 24 -11.11 2.92 -14.38
CA GLY A 24 -10.62 3.56 -15.61
C GLY A 24 -9.19 3.18 -15.99
N GLY A 25 -8.61 2.18 -15.37
CA GLY A 25 -7.25 1.74 -15.63
C GLY A 25 -6.19 2.72 -15.14
N MET A 26 -5.09 2.78 -15.88
CA MET A 26 -3.94 3.64 -15.63
C MET A 26 -3.83 4.70 -16.71
N SER A 27 -3.63 5.95 -16.33
CA SER A 27 -3.40 7.06 -17.25
C SER A 27 -2.05 7.72 -17.02
N LEU A 28 -1.40 8.14 -18.09
CA LEU A 28 -0.13 8.86 -18.07
C LEU A 28 -0.32 10.24 -18.70
N LEU A 29 0.08 11.27 -17.97
CA LEU A 29 0.13 12.64 -18.45
C LEU A 29 1.56 13.05 -18.74
N ASP A 30 1.81 13.51 -19.96
CA ASP A 30 3.02 14.27 -20.27
C ASP A 30 2.81 15.73 -19.84
N PRO A 31 3.53 16.22 -18.80
CA PRO A 31 3.31 17.57 -18.31
C PRO A 31 3.78 18.67 -19.28
N LYS A 32 4.65 18.35 -20.26
CA LYS A 32 5.14 19.31 -21.27
C LYS A 32 4.15 19.50 -22.41
N THR A 33 3.61 18.40 -22.91
CA THR A 33 2.68 18.42 -24.06
C THR A 33 1.21 18.45 -23.64
N GLN A 34 0.92 18.20 -22.37
CA GLN A 34 -0.43 18.03 -21.79
C GLN A 34 -1.22 16.89 -22.44
N GLN A 35 -0.53 15.94 -23.07
CA GLN A 35 -1.17 14.78 -23.69
C GLN A 35 -1.31 13.64 -22.66
N TRP A 36 -2.42 12.92 -22.80
CA TRP A 36 -2.76 11.75 -21.99
C TRP A 36 -2.65 10.47 -22.83
N GLU A 37 -2.07 9.43 -22.21
CA GLU A 37 -2.15 8.05 -22.68
C GLU A 37 -2.89 7.24 -21.61
N THR A 38 -3.72 6.29 -22.03
CA THR A 38 -4.48 5.43 -21.11
C THR A 38 -4.24 3.97 -21.44
N TYR A 39 -4.07 3.17 -20.39
CA TYR A 39 -3.90 1.73 -20.44
C TYR A 39 -4.97 1.08 -19.58
N ASN A 40 -5.67 0.09 -20.14
CA ASN A 40 -6.73 -0.66 -19.48
C ASN A 40 -6.62 -2.15 -19.81
N ILE A 41 -7.66 -2.93 -19.56
CA ILE A 41 -7.68 -4.38 -19.81
C ILE A 41 -7.29 -4.71 -21.27
N PRO A 42 -7.81 -4.02 -22.32
CA PRO A 42 -7.41 -4.30 -23.70
C PRO A 42 -5.91 -4.11 -23.96
N GLU A 43 -5.27 -3.15 -23.28
CA GLU A 43 -3.84 -2.88 -23.41
C GLU A 43 -2.98 -3.85 -22.60
N GLY A 44 -3.57 -4.61 -21.68
CA GLY A 44 -2.87 -5.66 -20.94
C GLY A 44 -3.02 -5.68 -19.43
N LEU A 45 -3.73 -4.71 -18.86
CA LEU A 45 -4.00 -4.73 -17.42
C LEU A 45 -4.80 -5.97 -17.02
N GLY A 46 -4.48 -6.52 -15.85
CA GLY A 46 -5.29 -7.57 -15.24
C GLY A 46 -6.67 -7.09 -14.81
N ASP A 47 -6.78 -5.81 -14.44
CA ASP A 47 -8.03 -5.20 -14.00
C ASP A 47 -8.03 -3.68 -14.26
N ALA A 48 -9.22 -3.09 -14.36
CA ALA A 48 -9.42 -1.66 -14.53
C ALA A 48 -9.23 -0.85 -13.22
N PHE A 49 -9.06 -1.54 -12.08
CA PHE A 49 -8.82 -0.93 -10.77
C PHE A 49 -7.33 -0.99 -10.48
N VAL A 50 -6.66 0.17 -10.54
CA VAL A 50 -5.21 0.31 -10.37
C VAL A 50 -4.91 1.07 -9.08
N TYR A 51 -4.20 0.41 -8.17
CA TYR A 51 -3.91 0.91 -6.83
C TYR A 51 -2.52 1.48 -6.66
N ASP A 52 -1.54 0.98 -7.39
CA ASP A 52 -0.16 1.45 -7.29
C ASP A 52 0.62 1.14 -8.56
N VAL A 53 1.64 1.94 -8.82
CA VAL A 53 2.54 1.77 -9.96
C VAL A 53 3.97 2.01 -9.51
N LEU A 54 4.85 1.05 -9.77
CA LEU A 54 6.27 1.10 -9.41
C LEU A 54 7.13 1.00 -10.68
N LYS A 55 8.05 1.94 -10.86
CA LYS A 55 9.17 1.78 -11.79
C LYS A 55 10.38 1.26 -11.03
N ALA A 56 10.74 0.01 -11.27
CA ALA A 56 11.91 -0.61 -10.67
C ALA A 56 13.20 -0.09 -11.28
N LYS A 57 14.31 -0.20 -10.55
CA LYS A 57 15.64 0.26 -10.98
C LYS A 57 16.14 -0.45 -12.25
N ASN A 58 15.72 -1.69 -12.48
CA ASN A 58 16.03 -2.43 -13.70
C ASN A 58 15.23 -1.97 -14.93
N GLY A 59 14.34 -0.99 -14.76
CA GLY A 59 13.48 -0.44 -15.81
C GLY A 59 12.10 -1.07 -15.92
N ASP A 60 11.83 -2.19 -15.24
CA ASP A 60 10.51 -2.81 -15.25
C ASP A 60 9.47 -1.90 -14.61
N VAL A 61 8.25 -1.95 -15.13
CA VAL A 61 7.10 -1.28 -14.52
C VAL A 61 6.16 -2.33 -13.95
N TRP A 62 5.83 -2.19 -12.67
CA TRP A 62 4.87 -3.03 -11.97
C TRP A 62 3.60 -2.25 -11.70
N ILE A 63 2.44 -2.88 -11.91
CA ILE A 63 1.13 -2.25 -11.77
C ILE A 63 0.24 -3.14 -10.89
N ALA A 64 -0.12 -2.63 -9.72
CA ALA A 64 -0.97 -3.33 -8.77
C ALA A 64 -2.45 -3.15 -9.13
N THR A 65 -3.17 -4.26 -9.25
CA THR A 65 -4.60 -4.26 -9.60
C THR A 65 -5.42 -5.17 -8.69
N TRP A 66 -6.73 -5.17 -8.86
CA TRP A 66 -7.63 -6.11 -8.18
C TRP A 66 -7.63 -7.53 -8.76
N SER A 67 -6.97 -7.75 -9.88
CA SER A 67 -6.88 -9.07 -10.52
C SER A 67 -5.43 -9.44 -10.78
N GLY A 68 -4.61 -9.35 -9.75
CA GLY A 68 -3.20 -9.64 -9.79
C GLY A 68 -2.32 -8.40 -9.98
N VAL A 69 -1.09 -8.64 -10.38
CA VAL A 69 -0.09 -7.62 -10.64
C VAL A 69 0.46 -7.77 -12.06
N ASN A 70 0.50 -6.66 -12.80
CA ASN A 70 1.21 -6.64 -14.07
C ASN A 70 2.69 -6.30 -13.86
N ARG A 71 3.54 -6.93 -14.67
CA ARG A 71 4.93 -6.54 -14.89
C ARG A 71 5.11 -6.24 -16.36
N VAL A 72 5.62 -5.06 -16.67
CA VAL A 72 6.01 -4.67 -18.04
C VAL A 72 7.54 -4.64 -18.10
N ARG A 73 8.13 -5.63 -18.75
CA ARG A 73 9.58 -5.77 -18.82
C ARG A 73 10.20 -4.60 -19.56
N GLY A 74 11.23 -4.01 -18.95
CA GLY A 74 11.91 -2.85 -19.48
C GLY A 74 11.08 -1.57 -19.53
N GLY A 75 9.83 -1.61 -19.07
CA GLY A 75 8.95 -0.43 -18.97
C GLY A 75 8.38 0.08 -20.30
N ASP A 76 8.50 -0.68 -21.40
CA ASP A 76 7.90 -0.33 -22.68
C ASP A 76 6.40 -0.69 -22.69
N LEU A 77 5.59 0.25 -22.25
CA LEU A 77 4.13 0.09 -22.14
C LEU A 77 3.43 -0.10 -23.49
N LYS A 78 4.06 0.30 -24.61
CA LYS A 78 3.50 0.18 -25.96
C LYS A 78 3.75 -1.19 -26.58
N ASP A 79 4.74 -1.92 -26.10
CA ASP A 79 5.03 -3.27 -26.55
C ASP A 79 4.25 -4.30 -25.72
N ARG A 80 3.14 -4.77 -26.27
CA ARG A 80 2.26 -5.75 -25.60
C ARG A 80 2.97 -7.05 -25.22
N SER A 81 4.02 -7.43 -25.95
CA SER A 81 4.80 -8.64 -25.68
C SER A 81 5.63 -8.56 -24.39
N LYS A 82 5.80 -7.35 -23.85
CA LYS A 82 6.50 -7.10 -22.59
C LYS A 82 5.62 -7.19 -21.35
N TRP A 83 4.29 -7.24 -21.56
CA TRP A 83 3.33 -7.31 -20.46
C TRP A 83 3.16 -8.74 -19.96
N GLU A 84 3.34 -8.91 -18.67
CA GLU A 84 3.06 -10.14 -17.93
C GLU A 84 1.93 -9.86 -16.92
N LEU A 85 1.14 -10.87 -16.64
CA LEU A 85 0.15 -10.83 -15.55
C LEU A 85 0.45 -11.97 -14.58
N HIS A 86 0.72 -11.63 -13.34
CA HIS A 86 0.92 -12.57 -12.25
C HIS A 86 -0.31 -12.58 -11.34
N THR A 87 -0.85 -13.78 -11.11
CA THR A 87 -2.03 -14.04 -10.28
C THR A 87 -1.71 -15.14 -9.27
N VAL A 88 -2.62 -15.39 -8.34
CA VAL A 88 -2.53 -16.55 -7.45
C VAL A 88 -2.36 -17.84 -8.27
N GLY A 89 -3.17 -18.01 -9.30
CA GLY A 89 -3.12 -19.20 -10.15
C GLY A 89 -1.81 -19.33 -10.96
N SER A 90 -1.38 -18.27 -11.65
CA SER A 90 -0.17 -18.30 -12.47
C SER A 90 1.12 -18.45 -11.67
N THR A 91 1.12 -18.02 -10.40
CA THR A 91 2.27 -18.15 -9.49
C THR A 91 2.19 -19.36 -8.57
N GLN A 92 1.15 -20.20 -8.72
CA GLN A 92 0.91 -21.37 -7.86
C GLN A 92 0.87 -21.02 -6.38
N GLY A 93 0.24 -19.89 -6.04
CA GLY A 93 0.14 -19.37 -4.69
C GLY A 93 1.35 -18.56 -4.21
N GLY A 94 2.32 -18.31 -5.08
CA GLY A 94 3.44 -17.41 -4.77
C GLY A 94 2.96 -15.98 -4.48
N LEU A 95 2.04 -15.46 -5.31
CA LEU A 95 1.19 -14.33 -4.97
C LEU A 95 0.03 -14.83 -4.09
N PRO A 96 -0.11 -14.38 -2.83
CA PRO A 96 -1.07 -14.97 -1.90
C PRO A 96 -2.52 -14.55 -2.12
N ASN A 97 -2.74 -13.44 -2.84
CA ASN A 97 -4.06 -12.90 -3.16
C ASN A 97 -3.97 -12.03 -4.41
N ASP A 98 -5.01 -12.04 -5.25
CA ASP A 98 -5.06 -11.25 -6.48
C ASP A 98 -5.32 -9.76 -6.26
N TRP A 99 -5.79 -9.37 -5.09
CA TRP A 99 -5.98 -7.96 -4.75
C TRP A 99 -4.68 -7.38 -4.21
N VAL A 100 -3.98 -6.65 -5.10
CA VAL A 100 -2.68 -6.05 -4.82
C VAL A 100 -2.86 -4.54 -4.66
N TYR A 101 -2.45 -4.02 -3.50
CA TYR A 101 -2.69 -2.62 -3.10
C TYR A 101 -1.43 -1.76 -3.08
N GLY A 102 -0.28 -2.35 -2.95
CA GLY A 102 0.96 -1.59 -2.84
C GLY A 102 2.18 -2.35 -3.34
N LEU A 103 3.16 -1.60 -3.80
CA LEU A 103 4.41 -2.08 -4.37
C LEU A 103 5.58 -1.31 -3.75
N ALA A 104 6.68 -2.00 -3.50
CA ALA A 104 7.93 -1.39 -3.09
C ALA A 104 9.12 -2.18 -3.62
N GLU A 105 10.20 -1.49 -3.99
CA GLU A 105 11.45 -2.13 -4.38
C GLU A 105 12.40 -2.20 -3.19
N GLY A 106 12.99 -3.36 -2.96
CA GLY A 106 13.99 -3.55 -1.91
C GLY A 106 15.41 -3.20 -2.37
N ARG A 107 16.37 -3.32 -1.45
CA ARG A 107 17.77 -2.95 -1.68
C ARG A 107 18.44 -3.68 -2.84
N ASN A 108 18.07 -4.94 -3.04
CA ASN A 108 18.70 -5.83 -4.03
C ASN A 108 17.86 -5.98 -5.29
N GLY A 109 16.88 -5.09 -5.51
CA GLY A 109 16.02 -5.10 -6.68
C GLY A 109 14.83 -6.06 -6.57
N GLU A 110 14.65 -6.73 -5.43
CA GLU A 110 13.44 -7.50 -5.16
C GLU A 110 12.21 -6.58 -5.08
N VAL A 111 11.08 -7.06 -5.56
CA VAL A 111 9.80 -6.34 -5.49
C VAL A 111 8.92 -6.94 -4.41
N TRP A 112 8.48 -6.08 -3.50
CA TRP A 112 7.56 -6.43 -2.42
C TRP A 112 6.16 -5.98 -2.80
N LEU A 113 5.17 -6.81 -2.48
CA LEU A 113 3.77 -6.60 -2.84
C LEU A 113 2.89 -6.71 -1.60
N ALA A 114 2.10 -5.67 -1.36
CA ALA A 114 1.06 -5.66 -0.34
C ALA A 114 -0.22 -6.21 -0.94
N THR A 115 -0.74 -7.30 -0.36
CA THR A 115 -1.99 -7.89 -0.83
C THR A 115 -3.02 -8.01 0.30
N GLU A 116 -4.24 -8.37 -0.05
CA GLU A 116 -5.27 -8.65 0.95
C GLU A 116 -5.11 -10.02 1.65
N GLY A 117 -4.20 -10.84 1.16
CA GLY A 117 -3.85 -12.15 1.72
C GLY A 117 -2.45 -12.24 2.32
N GLY A 118 -1.76 -11.11 2.48
CA GLY A 118 -0.43 -11.04 3.06
C GLY A 118 0.58 -10.31 2.20
N LEU A 119 1.85 -10.45 2.59
CA LEU A 119 3.01 -9.88 1.93
C LEU A 119 3.60 -10.88 0.93
N ALA A 120 3.88 -10.43 -0.28
CA ALA A 120 4.61 -11.19 -1.27
C ALA A 120 5.95 -10.54 -1.62
N GLN A 121 6.89 -11.36 -2.05
CA GLN A 121 8.16 -10.94 -2.62
C GLN A 121 8.39 -11.65 -3.95
N PHE A 122 8.73 -10.88 -4.98
CA PHE A 122 9.27 -11.39 -6.23
C PHE A 122 10.76 -11.08 -6.31
N ASN A 123 11.59 -12.11 -6.46
CA ASN A 123 13.02 -11.96 -6.58
C ASN A 123 13.59 -12.96 -7.59
N ASN A 124 14.18 -12.47 -8.67
CA ASN A 124 14.82 -13.31 -9.72
C ASN A 124 13.94 -14.47 -10.19
N GLY A 125 12.67 -14.18 -10.49
CA GLY A 125 11.71 -15.18 -10.97
C GLY A 125 11.10 -16.07 -9.88
N LYS A 126 11.47 -15.89 -8.63
CA LYS A 126 10.95 -16.66 -7.49
C LYS A 126 9.98 -15.84 -6.66
N TRP A 127 8.90 -16.49 -6.22
CA TRP A 127 7.90 -15.93 -5.33
C TRP A 127 8.03 -16.49 -3.92
N GLN A 128 7.89 -15.63 -2.93
CA GLN A 128 7.73 -15.98 -1.50
C GLN A 128 6.61 -15.14 -0.91
N ASN A 129 5.99 -15.63 0.15
CA ASN A 129 4.95 -14.87 0.85
C ASN A 129 4.94 -15.13 2.36
N TRP A 130 4.36 -14.20 3.07
CA TRP A 130 4.15 -14.21 4.52
C TRP A 130 2.74 -13.72 4.83
N ASN A 131 2.09 -14.36 5.77
CA ASN A 131 0.76 -14.02 6.25
C ASN A 131 0.71 -13.98 7.78
N HIS A 132 -0.48 -13.79 8.34
CA HIS A 132 -0.66 -13.73 9.78
C HIS A 132 -0.18 -14.99 10.51
N ALA A 133 -0.38 -16.17 9.93
CA ALA A 133 0.13 -17.42 10.50
C ALA A 133 1.67 -17.46 10.58
N LYS A 134 2.35 -16.66 9.78
CA LYS A 134 3.82 -16.50 9.78
C LYS A 134 4.30 -15.24 10.51
N GLY A 135 3.42 -14.52 11.21
CA GLY A 135 3.77 -13.40 12.07
C GLY A 135 3.35 -12.00 11.58
N LEU A 136 2.69 -11.87 10.42
CA LEU A 136 2.16 -10.58 9.95
C LEU A 136 0.97 -10.12 10.79
N GLY A 137 0.96 -8.85 11.17
CA GLY A 137 -0.13 -8.22 11.91
C GLY A 137 -0.23 -8.66 13.36
N ALA A 138 -0.60 -7.77 14.24
CA ALA A 138 -0.80 -8.12 15.64
C ALA A 138 -2.00 -9.08 15.81
N PRO A 139 -1.94 -10.05 16.73
CA PRO A 139 -3.07 -10.95 16.99
C PRO A 139 -4.26 -10.19 17.56
N TYR A 140 -5.47 -10.68 17.29
CA TYR A 140 -6.73 -10.03 17.67
C TYR A 140 -6.82 -9.72 19.17
N GLU A 141 -6.39 -10.65 20.01
CA GLU A 141 -6.41 -10.47 21.47
C GLU A 141 -5.59 -9.28 21.95
N ARG A 142 -4.58 -8.87 21.19
CA ARG A 142 -3.74 -7.71 21.52
C ARG A 142 -4.37 -6.38 21.10
N VAL A 143 -5.28 -6.38 20.14
CA VAL A 143 -5.85 -5.15 19.53
C VAL A 143 -7.34 -4.97 19.76
N LYS A 144 -8.06 -6.00 20.19
CA LYS A 144 -9.54 -6.03 20.29
C LYS A 144 -10.15 -4.85 21.04
N ASP A 145 -9.52 -4.41 22.11
CA ASP A 145 -10.02 -3.34 22.97
C ASP A 145 -9.72 -1.94 22.41
N HIS A 146 -8.95 -1.85 21.31
CA HIS A 146 -8.48 -0.60 20.71
C HIS A 146 -8.95 -0.42 19.26
N ILE A 147 -9.81 -1.30 18.71
CA ILE A 147 -10.34 -1.16 17.38
C ILE A 147 -11.54 -0.22 17.41
N GLN A 148 -11.31 1.02 16.98
CA GLN A 148 -12.32 2.07 16.93
C GLN A 148 -12.91 2.27 15.54
N TYR A 149 -12.28 1.75 14.50
CA TYR A 149 -12.73 1.90 13.12
C TYR A 149 -13.92 0.98 12.85
N LYS A 150 -15.06 1.60 12.47
CA LYS A 150 -16.34 0.87 12.36
C LYS A 150 -16.63 0.32 10.97
N ASN A 151 -15.91 0.78 9.95
CA ASN A 151 -16.13 0.33 8.57
C ASN A 151 -15.45 -1.02 8.35
N ASP A 152 -16.22 -2.08 8.52
CA ASP A 152 -15.78 -3.45 8.26
C ASP A 152 -16.19 -3.86 6.84
N PRO A 153 -15.25 -4.01 5.89
CA PRO A 153 -15.55 -4.43 4.52
C PRO A 153 -16.28 -5.77 4.43
N SER A 154 -16.10 -6.65 5.41
CA SER A 154 -16.78 -7.96 5.44
C SER A 154 -18.29 -7.87 5.56
N LYS A 155 -18.84 -6.75 6.04
CA LYS A 155 -20.28 -6.51 6.15
C LYS A 155 -20.94 -6.11 4.82
N VAL A 156 -20.15 -5.67 3.84
CA VAL A 156 -20.66 -5.16 2.56
C VAL A 156 -20.08 -5.90 1.34
N SER A 157 -19.11 -6.76 1.54
CA SER A 157 -18.43 -7.50 0.48
C SER A 157 -18.32 -8.98 0.82
N GLN A 158 -18.85 -9.84 -0.06
CA GLN A 158 -18.74 -11.29 0.09
C GLN A 158 -17.27 -11.77 0.05
N HIS A 159 -16.43 -11.10 -0.71
CA HIS A 159 -15.01 -11.41 -0.79
C HIS A 159 -14.32 -11.24 0.56
N HIS A 160 -14.51 -10.10 1.21
CA HIS A 160 -13.96 -9.85 2.55
C HIS A 160 -14.58 -10.75 3.61
N ALA A 161 -15.88 -11.04 3.53
CA ALA A 161 -16.54 -11.96 4.43
C ALA A 161 -15.98 -13.39 4.34
N LYS A 162 -15.73 -13.86 3.11
CA LYS A 162 -15.10 -15.16 2.86
C LYS A 162 -13.68 -15.22 3.42
N GLN A 163 -12.86 -14.20 3.21
CA GLN A 163 -11.52 -14.13 3.79
C GLN A 163 -11.55 -14.18 5.32
N LYS A 164 -12.46 -13.44 5.93
CA LYS A 164 -12.65 -13.42 7.38
C LYS A 164 -12.99 -14.82 7.90
N GLN A 165 -13.85 -15.54 7.18
CA GLN A 165 -14.22 -16.93 7.48
C GLN A 165 -13.01 -17.88 7.33
N GLU A 166 -12.26 -17.78 6.25
CA GLU A 166 -11.05 -18.58 6.00
C GLU A 166 -9.97 -18.40 7.10
N MET A 167 -9.97 -17.26 7.76
CA MET A 167 -9.09 -16.94 8.89
C MET A 167 -9.67 -17.33 10.26
N GLY A 168 -10.88 -17.91 10.31
CA GLY A 168 -11.56 -18.21 11.58
C GLY A 168 -12.02 -16.97 12.38
N LEU A 169 -12.22 -15.85 11.70
CA LEU A 169 -12.57 -14.55 12.29
C LEU A 169 -14.05 -14.18 12.12
N GLU A 170 -14.91 -15.11 11.74
CA GLU A 170 -16.34 -14.87 11.51
C GLU A 170 -17.09 -14.37 12.76
N LYS A 171 -16.59 -14.66 13.94
CA LYS A 171 -17.14 -14.18 15.22
C LYS A 171 -16.58 -12.80 15.63
N VAL A 172 -15.58 -12.28 14.91
CA VAL A 172 -14.99 -10.98 15.18
C VAL A 172 -15.84 -9.91 14.50
N ASP A 173 -16.64 -9.19 15.27
CA ASP A 173 -17.57 -8.15 14.77
C ASP A 173 -16.93 -6.76 14.72
N VAL A 174 -15.67 -6.69 14.30
CA VAL A 174 -14.94 -5.43 14.15
C VAL A 174 -14.09 -5.48 12.88
N ALA A 175 -13.65 -4.32 12.41
CA ALA A 175 -12.83 -4.17 11.22
C ALA A 175 -11.38 -4.66 11.49
N TYR A 176 -11.18 -5.96 11.42
CA TYR A 176 -9.90 -6.62 11.66
C TYR A 176 -9.63 -7.69 10.60
N ASN A 177 -8.55 -7.50 9.84
CA ASN A 177 -7.98 -8.48 8.92
C ASN A 177 -6.46 -8.30 8.88
N PRO A 178 -5.69 -9.06 9.67
CA PRO A 178 -4.24 -8.87 9.78
C PRO A 178 -3.46 -9.30 8.53
N ASN A 179 -4.09 -10.01 7.59
CA ASN A 179 -3.50 -10.31 6.29
C ASN A 179 -3.68 -9.19 5.27
N TYR A 180 -4.63 -8.28 5.51
CA TYR A 180 -4.88 -7.18 4.60
C TYR A 180 -3.85 -6.07 4.82
N ILE A 181 -2.87 -5.98 3.92
CA ILE A 181 -1.86 -4.93 3.92
C ILE A 181 -2.35 -3.79 3.04
N VAL A 182 -2.60 -2.65 3.66
CA VAL A 182 -3.11 -1.44 2.99
C VAL A 182 -1.98 -0.56 2.48
N SER A 183 -0.83 -0.61 3.16
CA SER A 183 0.31 0.25 2.87
C SER A 183 1.64 -0.49 3.07
N LEU A 184 2.64 -0.10 2.30
CA LEU A 184 3.93 -0.78 2.24
C LEU A 184 5.07 0.22 2.06
N ALA A 185 6.17 0.01 2.76
CA ALA A 185 7.42 0.73 2.55
C ALA A 185 8.61 -0.18 2.83
N VAL A 186 9.71 0.04 2.11
CA VAL A 186 11.00 -0.63 2.38
C VAL A 186 12.03 0.45 2.62
N ASP A 187 12.69 0.41 3.77
CA ASP A 187 13.68 1.42 4.14
C ASP A 187 15.07 1.13 3.57
N ALA A 188 16.00 2.06 3.78
CA ALA A 188 17.36 1.97 3.26
C ALA A 188 18.15 0.79 3.86
N GLN A 189 17.74 0.25 5.00
CA GLN A 189 18.32 -0.93 5.63
C GLN A 189 17.75 -2.24 5.07
N GLY A 190 16.72 -2.16 4.21
CA GLY A 190 16.02 -3.32 3.67
C GLY A 190 14.92 -3.85 4.58
N ILE A 191 14.55 -3.11 5.62
CA ILE A 191 13.43 -3.45 6.48
C ILE A 191 12.11 -3.19 5.73
N VAL A 192 11.21 -4.15 5.75
CA VAL A 192 9.87 -4.04 5.19
C VAL A 192 8.89 -3.61 6.28
N TRP A 193 8.16 -2.54 5.99
CA TRP A 193 7.11 -2.01 6.84
C TRP A 193 5.76 -2.23 6.17
N ALA A 194 4.86 -2.89 6.86
CA ALA A 194 3.53 -3.23 6.35
C ALA A 194 2.44 -2.69 7.27
N GLY A 195 1.61 -1.82 6.74
CA GLY A 195 0.43 -1.29 7.42
C GLY A 195 -0.77 -2.19 7.20
N THR A 196 -1.38 -2.70 8.29
CA THR A 196 -2.45 -3.69 8.21
C THR A 196 -3.82 -3.12 8.57
N TRP A 197 -4.86 -3.85 8.22
CA TRP A 197 -6.25 -3.53 8.53
C TRP A 197 -6.60 -3.99 9.94
N GLY A 198 -6.34 -3.13 10.92
CA GLY A 198 -6.65 -3.37 12.32
C GLY A 198 -5.58 -4.11 13.13
N GLY A 199 -4.58 -4.68 12.48
CA GLY A 199 -3.45 -5.36 13.14
C GLY A 199 -2.22 -4.47 13.36
N GLY A 200 -2.34 -3.17 13.20
CA GLY A 200 -1.26 -2.22 13.41
C GLY A 200 -0.22 -2.19 12.31
N LEU A 201 0.99 -1.78 12.67
CA LEU A 201 2.16 -1.71 11.81
C LEU A 201 3.06 -2.93 12.06
N SER A 202 3.41 -3.64 11.01
CA SER A 202 4.33 -4.78 11.04
C SER A 202 5.69 -4.41 10.45
N ARG A 203 6.76 -4.79 11.13
CA ARG A 203 8.14 -4.65 10.71
C ARG A 203 8.74 -6.03 10.43
N PHE A 204 9.33 -6.21 9.26
CA PHE A 204 9.97 -7.46 8.85
C PHE A 204 11.43 -7.21 8.46
N ASP A 205 12.36 -7.87 9.13
CA ASP A 205 13.81 -7.74 8.89
C ASP A 205 14.37 -8.83 7.95
N GLY A 206 13.49 -9.62 7.33
CA GLY A 206 13.83 -10.77 6.50
C GLY A 206 13.83 -12.11 7.26
N LYS A 207 13.75 -12.08 8.58
CA LYS A 207 13.75 -13.27 9.45
C LYS A 207 12.61 -13.24 10.46
N ALA A 208 12.42 -12.12 11.13
CA ALA A 208 11.48 -11.95 12.23
C ALA A 208 10.54 -10.77 12.03
N TRP A 209 9.35 -10.89 12.60
CA TRP A 209 8.35 -9.85 12.63
C TRP A 209 8.33 -9.14 13.97
N THR A 210 8.16 -7.82 13.94
CA THR A 210 7.87 -6.99 15.12
C THR A 210 6.58 -6.23 14.87
N GLN A 211 5.68 -6.20 15.85
CA GLN A 211 4.38 -5.56 15.76
C GLN A 211 4.34 -4.29 16.58
N TYR A 212 3.82 -3.22 16.00
CA TYR A 212 3.54 -1.94 16.66
C TYR A 212 2.05 -1.67 16.59
N THR A 213 1.45 -1.44 17.75
CA THR A 213 0.02 -1.13 17.90
C THR A 213 -0.16 0.13 18.73
N VAL A 214 -1.39 0.45 19.09
CA VAL A 214 -1.68 1.55 20.04
C VAL A 214 -0.92 1.34 21.35
N THR A 215 -0.68 0.12 21.78
CA THR A 215 0.11 -0.19 22.99
C THR A 215 1.56 0.31 22.89
N GLU A 216 2.16 0.28 21.70
CA GLU A 216 3.52 0.80 21.46
C GLU A 216 3.52 2.29 21.07
N GLY A 217 2.36 2.95 21.09
CA GLY A 217 2.25 4.39 20.85
C GLY A 217 1.77 4.80 19.48
N LEU A 218 1.28 3.87 18.62
CA LEU A 218 0.56 4.26 17.42
C LEU A 218 -0.76 4.94 17.79
N PRO A 219 -1.19 5.96 17.02
CA PRO A 219 -2.48 6.60 17.27
C PRO A 219 -3.70 5.71 16.91
N GLY A 220 -3.52 4.74 16.00
CA GLY A 220 -4.56 3.80 15.60
C GLY A 220 -3.98 2.53 14.99
N ASN A 221 -4.76 1.44 15.00
CA ASN A 221 -4.34 0.13 14.51
C ASN A 221 -4.68 -0.12 13.04
N HIS A 222 -5.47 0.75 12.38
CA HIS A 222 -5.65 0.76 10.94
C HIS A 222 -4.60 1.67 10.33
N VAL A 223 -3.61 1.09 9.65
CA VAL A 223 -2.48 1.82 9.09
C VAL A 223 -2.71 1.99 7.58
N PHE A 224 -3.19 3.16 7.20
CA PHE A 224 -3.61 3.45 5.82
C PHE A 224 -2.46 3.87 4.91
N MET A 225 -1.41 4.47 5.47
CA MET A 225 -0.34 5.08 4.69
C MET A 225 0.99 4.93 5.40
N LEU A 226 2.02 4.62 4.62
CA LEU A 226 3.42 4.66 5.02
C LEU A 226 4.20 5.55 4.08
N HIS A 227 5.02 6.43 4.61
CA HIS A 227 5.87 7.32 3.84
C HIS A 227 7.26 7.40 4.47
N LEU A 228 8.27 7.08 3.68
CA LEU A 228 9.67 7.31 4.03
C LEU A 228 10.08 8.67 3.49
N ASP A 229 10.43 9.59 4.38
CA ASP A 229 10.89 10.88 3.95
C ASP A 229 12.36 10.85 3.50
N PRO A 230 12.87 11.90 2.81
CA PRO A 230 14.26 11.93 2.35
C PRO A 230 15.33 11.84 3.45
N LYS A 231 14.94 12.06 4.71
CA LYS A 231 15.82 11.87 5.89
C LYS A 231 15.77 10.43 6.43
N GLY A 232 14.99 9.55 5.81
CA GLY A 232 14.81 8.15 6.23
C GLY A 232 13.85 7.97 7.41
N LEU A 233 13.12 9.01 7.82
CA LEU A 233 12.08 8.87 8.85
C LEU A 233 10.83 8.24 8.28
N LEU A 234 10.26 7.29 9.02
CA LEU A 234 9.01 6.64 8.67
C LEU A 234 7.83 7.43 9.25
N TRP A 235 6.92 7.83 8.36
CA TRP A 235 5.64 8.42 8.69
C TRP A 235 4.54 7.40 8.52
N VAL A 236 3.62 7.34 9.49
CA VAL A 236 2.58 6.32 9.58
C VAL A 236 1.22 7.02 9.68
N GLY A 237 0.43 6.94 8.62
CA GLY A 237 -0.94 7.46 8.59
C GLY A 237 -1.93 6.41 9.07
N THR A 238 -2.72 6.75 10.08
CA THR A 238 -3.69 5.83 10.68
C THR A 238 -5.12 6.38 10.61
N ASN A 239 -6.07 5.60 11.11
CA ASN A 239 -7.46 6.04 11.31
C ASN A 239 -7.62 7.09 12.42
N ASN A 240 -6.60 7.35 13.22
CA ASN A 240 -6.70 8.23 14.41
C ASN A 240 -5.49 9.16 14.57
N GLY A 241 -4.86 9.56 13.50
CA GLY A 241 -3.75 10.50 13.48
C GLY A 241 -2.58 10.05 12.61
N LEU A 242 -1.59 10.94 12.52
CA LEU A 242 -0.32 10.73 11.85
C LEU A 242 0.76 10.52 12.91
N ALA A 243 1.57 9.48 12.73
CA ALA A 243 2.73 9.25 13.59
C ALA A 243 4.03 9.38 12.78
N LYS A 244 5.07 9.88 13.44
CA LYS A 244 6.44 9.85 12.95
C LYS A 244 7.26 8.95 13.87
N MET A 245 7.89 7.93 13.31
CA MET A 245 8.80 7.07 14.06
C MET A 245 10.19 7.71 14.14
N LYS A 246 10.65 7.92 15.36
CA LYS A 246 12.00 8.41 15.67
C LYS A 246 12.56 7.64 16.86
N ASP A 247 13.74 7.03 16.66
CA ASP A 247 14.44 6.29 17.72
C ASP A 247 13.56 5.22 18.41
N GLY A 248 12.74 4.52 17.62
CA GLY A 248 11.81 3.48 18.10
C GLY A 248 10.58 3.98 18.84
N LYS A 249 10.36 5.30 18.87
CA LYS A 249 9.19 5.96 19.48
C LYS A 249 8.35 6.67 18.43
N PHE A 250 7.06 6.87 18.74
CA PHE A 250 6.14 7.60 17.89
C PHE A 250 5.87 8.99 18.43
N GLU A 251 6.06 10.00 17.58
CA GLU A 251 5.54 11.35 17.79
C GLU A 251 4.22 11.46 17.01
N ILE A 252 3.15 11.88 17.66
CA ILE A 252 1.80 11.90 17.11
C ILE A 252 1.39 13.30 16.72
N LEU A 253 0.77 13.44 15.53
CA LEU A 253 0.12 14.65 15.05
C LEU A 253 -1.36 14.35 14.78
N THR A 254 -2.23 15.27 15.22
CA THR A 254 -3.69 15.17 15.09
C THR A 254 -4.28 16.44 14.52
N THR A 255 -5.61 16.54 14.50
CA THR A 255 -6.31 17.78 14.16
C THR A 255 -5.97 18.95 15.09
N GLN A 256 -5.54 18.69 16.32
CA GLN A 256 -5.06 19.72 17.24
C GLN A 256 -3.73 20.33 16.79
N ASP A 257 -2.95 19.62 16.00
CA ASP A 257 -1.68 20.06 15.42
C ASP A 257 -1.85 20.61 13.99
N GLY A 258 -3.09 20.70 13.48
CA GLY A 258 -3.42 21.29 12.20
C GLY A 258 -3.70 20.29 11.07
N LEU A 259 -3.86 19.00 11.34
CA LEU A 259 -4.40 18.07 10.34
C LEU A 259 -5.88 18.39 10.06
N PHE A 260 -6.32 18.20 8.82
CA PHE A 260 -7.74 18.35 8.45
C PHE A 260 -8.63 17.29 9.08
N ASN A 261 -8.12 16.07 9.17
CA ASN A 261 -8.82 14.94 9.77
C ASN A 261 -7.78 13.96 10.34
N ASN A 262 -8.16 13.20 11.35
CA ASN A 262 -7.28 12.21 11.95
C ASN A 262 -7.13 10.93 11.12
N ALA A 263 -8.00 10.69 10.14
CA ALA A 263 -7.82 9.61 9.17
C ALA A 263 -6.89 10.08 8.04
N VAL A 264 -5.65 9.61 8.05
CA VAL A 264 -4.57 10.05 7.15
C VAL A 264 -4.32 8.99 6.09
N PHE A 265 -4.50 9.35 4.81
CA PHE A 265 -4.47 8.41 3.68
C PHE A 265 -3.28 8.59 2.74
N SER A 266 -2.67 9.75 2.71
CA SER A 266 -1.58 10.02 1.78
C SER A 266 -0.58 11.02 2.35
N MET A 267 0.65 10.92 1.88
CA MET A 267 1.72 11.85 2.23
C MET A 267 2.74 11.92 1.10
N THR A 268 3.29 13.08 0.88
CA THR A 268 4.41 13.26 -0.03
C THR A 268 5.34 14.34 0.48
N THR A 269 6.59 14.27 0.04
CA THR A 269 7.62 15.28 0.32
C THR A 269 7.89 16.08 -0.94
N ALA A 270 7.70 17.39 -0.90
CA ALA A 270 8.05 18.29 -1.98
C ALA A 270 9.58 18.46 -2.10
N ARG A 271 10.04 19.02 -3.22
CA ARG A 271 11.48 19.21 -3.49
C ARG A 271 12.17 20.10 -2.45
N ASP A 272 11.46 21.04 -1.89
CA ASP A 272 11.94 21.94 -0.82
C ASP A 272 11.92 21.31 0.60
N GLY A 273 11.55 20.02 0.69
CA GLY A 273 11.43 19.28 1.94
C GLY A 273 10.11 19.47 2.67
N THR A 274 9.19 20.28 2.16
CA THR A 274 7.84 20.43 2.71
C THR A 274 7.08 19.12 2.62
N LEU A 275 6.43 18.73 3.71
CA LEU A 275 5.58 17.55 3.78
C LEU A 275 4.12 17.93 3.55
N TRP A 276 3.46 17.20 2.67
CA TRP A 276 2.03 17.36 2.37
C TRP A 276 1.29 16.12 2.84
N VAL A 277 0.24 16.30 3.60
CA VAL A 277 -0.53 15.22 4.24
C VAL A 277 -1.98 15.30 3.79
N GLY A 278 -2.46 14.25 3.14
CA GLY A 278 -3.83 14.13 2.68
C GLY A 278 -4.70 13.37 3.66
N SER A 279 -5.87 13.92 3.95
CA SER A 279 -6.90 13.31 4.79
C SER A 279 -8.29 13.63 4.21
N PHE A 280 -9.35 13.18 4.86
CA PHE A 280 -10.70 13.60 4.45
C PHE A 280 -10.83 15.12 4.53
N GLY A 281 -11.39 15.71 3.48
CA GLY A 281 -11.74 17.12 3.42
C GLY A 281 -10.60 18.06 3.04
N GLY A 282 -9.35 17.60 2.97
CA GLY A 282 -8.27 18.48 2.55
C GLY A 282 -6.86 17.97 2.74
N VAL A 283 -5.93 18.90 2.51
CA VAL A 283 -4.48 18.67 2.57
C VAL A 283 -3.85 19.61 3.57
N ALA A 284 -3.10 19.09 4.53
CA ALA A 284 -2.28 19.85 5.45
C ALA A 284 -0.83 19.94 4.96
N ARG A 285 -0.16 21.01 5.34
CA ARG A 285 1.25 21.22 5.06
C ARG A 285 2.04 21.28 6.36
N ILE A 286 3.03 20.42 6.50
CA ILE A 286 3.98 20.46 7.62
C ILE A 286 5.23 21.19 7.14
N LYS A 287 5.47 22.41 7.67
CA LYS A 287 6.73 23.10 7.49
C LYS A 287 7.75 22.46 8.42
N ARG A 288 8.91 22.12 7.89
CA ARG A 288 10.05 21.79 8.73
C ARG A 288 10.67 23.09 9.28
N SER A 289 10.77 23.17 10.58
CA SER A 289 11.62 24.16 11.24
C SER A 289 13.09 23.81 11.04
#